data_f1ade56a4716ed06031e63556ebc1a7c
#
_entry.id   f1ade56a4716ed06031e63556ebc1a7c
#
_cell.length_a   1.000
_cell.length_b   1.000
_cell.length_c   1.000
_cell.angle_alpha   90.00
_cell.angle_beta   90.00
_cell.angle_gamma   90.00
#
_symmetry.space_group_name_H-M   'P 1'
#
loop_
_entity.id
_entity.type
_entity.pdbx_description
1 polymer ?
#
loop_
_entity_poly.entity_id
_entity_poly.type
_entity_poly.pdbx_seq_one_letter_code
_entity_poly.pdbx_strand_id
1 'polypeptide(L)'
;VAAPGGINFAEVKERFTKGTASGELLVISGLAVNEFDYPVARVRLRGKILDGAGKMLGEIETYAGNLLTDEELNRLTDKEILAELQRQEGSDMPNVNIRSRASIPFMIVFTNPPKEVDEFIIELSGVERSAASN
;
A
#
# COMPACT_ATOMS: atom_id res chain seq x y z
N VAL A 1 -6.46 13.09 21.66
CA VAL A 1 -6.89 13.54 20.39
C VAL A 1 -5.90 13.10 19.36
N ALA A 2 -6.38 12.57 18.34
CA ALA A 2 -5.51 12.29 17.23
C ALA A 2 -4.83 13.57 16.85
N ALA A 3 -3.57 13.51 16.56
CA ALA A 3 -2.88 14.66 16.04
C ALA A 3 -3.69 15.19 14.88
N PRO A 4 -3.77 16.50 14.72
CA PRO A 4 -4.45 17.04 13.57
C PRO A 4 -3.88 16.42 12.31
N GLY A 5 -4.76 15.93 11.49
CA GLY A 5 -4.32 15.30 10.30
C GLY A 5 -4.17 13.81 10.44
N GLY A 6 -3.21 13.26 9.80
CA GLY A 6 -3.01 11.82 9.71
C GLY A 6 -2.66 11.47 8.29
N ILE A 7 -2.85 10.21 7.93
CA ILE A 7 -2.68 9.80 6.54
C ILE A 7 -4.05 9.46 5.99
N ASN A 8 -4.43 10.15 4.93
CA ASN A 8 -5.69 9.91 4.27
C ASN A 8 -5.44 9.18 2.96
N PHE A 9 -6.37 8.31 2.56
CA PHE A 9 -6.19 7.54 1.33
C PHE A 9 -7.14 8.10 0.28
N ALA A 10 -6.59 8.38 -0.90
CA ALA A 10 -7.34 8.99 -1.99
C ALA A 10 -7.16 8.19 -3.27
N GLU A 11 -8.10 8.29 -4.16
CA GLU A 11 -8.07 7.66 -5.49
C GLU A 11 -7.81 6.17 -5.40
N VAL A 12 -8.39 5.51 -4.42
CA VAL A 12 -8.18 4.08 -4.21
C VAL A 12 -8.93 3.29 -5.26
N LYS A 13 -8.23 2.38 -5.93
CA LYS A 13 -8.79 1.52 -6.96
C LYS A 13 -8.39 0.09 -6.69
N GLU A 14 -9.22 -0.87 -7.11
CA GLU A 14 -8.88 -2.27 -7.02
C GLU A 14 -9.09 -2.93 -8.37
N ARG A 15 -8.35 -3.95 -8.64
CA ARG A 15 -8.55 -4.76 -9.85
C ARG A 15 -7.96 -6.14 -9.63
N PHE A 16 -8.50 -7.09 -10.38
CA PHE A 16 -7.96 -8.44 -10.42
C PHE A 16 -7.14 -8.59 -11.70
N THR A 17 -6.01 -9.25 -11.62
CA THR A 17 -5.20 -9.55 -12.78
C THR A 17 -4.54 -10.91 -12.56
N LYS A 18 -3.81 -11.40 -13.54
CA LYS A 18 -3.13 -12.67 -13.43
C LYS A 18 -1.67 -12.51 -13.80
N GLY A 19 -0.82 -13.14 -12.99
CA GLY A 19 0.58 -13.25 -13.33
C GLY A 19 0.90 -14.64 -13.81
N THR A 20 1.84 -14.78 -14.73
CA THR A 20 2.24 -16.10 -15.20
C THR A 20 3.00 -16.86 -14.12
N ALA A 21 3.73 -16.17 -13.28
CA ALA A 21 4.50 -16.82 -12.22
C ALA A 21 3.77 -16.84 -10.88
N SER A 22 2.88 -15.86 -10.62
CA SER A 22 2.27 -15.72 -9.31
C SER A 22 0.80 -16.11 -9.26
N GLY A 23 0.14 -16.33 -10.38
CA GLY A 23 -1.27 -16.70 -10.40
C GLY A 23 -2.18 -15.49 -10.32
N GLU A 24 -3.34 -15.66 -9.67
CA GLU A 24 -4.28 -14.56 -9.56
C GLU A 24 -3.80 -13.51 -8.56
N LEU A 25 -4.05 -12.25 -8.89
CA LEU A 25 -3.62 -11.13 -8.05
C LEU A 25 -4.79 -10.18 -7.83
N LEU A 26 -4.95 -9.71 -6.62
CA LEU A 26 -5.82 -8.59 -6.31
C LEU A 26 -4.91 -7.40 -6.03
N VAL A 27 -5.02 -6.35 -6.85
CA VAL A 27 -4.16 -5.18 -6.78
C VAL A 27 -4.97 -3.99 -6.30
N ILE A 28 -4.56 -3.39 -5.19
CA ILE A 28 -5.19 -2.20 -4.65
C ILE A 28 -4.16 -1.08 -4.72
N SER A 29 -4.50 0.03 -5.32
CA SER A 29 -3.57 1.15 -5.47
C SER A 29 -4.28 2.46 -5.16
N GLY A 30 -3.51 3.47 -4.86
CA GLY A 30 -4.04 4.78 -4.54
C GLY A 30 -2.95 5.72 -4.09
N LEU A 31 -3.38 6.79 -3.42
CA LEU A 31 -2.48 7.80 -2.89
C LEU A 31 -2.63 7.88 -1.38
N ALA A 32 -1.52 7.97 -0.68
CA ALA A 32 -1.50 8.24 0.76
C ALA A 32 -1.16 9.72 0.90
N VAL A 33 -2.08 10.49 1.48
CA VAL A 33 -1.94 11.94 1.59
C VAL A 33 -1.53 12.29 3.02
N ASN A 34 -0.44 13.04 3.15
CA ASN A 34 0.02 13.45 4.46
C ASN A 34 -0.80 14.65 4.94
N GLU A 35 -1.65 14.43 5.91
CA GLU A 35 -2.44 15.51 6.51
C GLU A 35 -1.92 15.89 7.89
N PHE A 36 -0.76 15.39 8.28
CA PHE A 36 -0.08 15.91 9.46
C PHE A 36 0.48 17.29 9.15
N ASP A 37 0.75 18.06 10.19
CA ASP A 37 1.32 19.41 10.03
C ASP A 37 2.83 19.39 9.89
N TYR A 38 3.43 18.24 9.66
CA TYR A 38 4.88 18.08 9.54
C TYR A 38 5.18 17.02 8.46
N PRO A 39 6.38 17.04 7.89
CA PRO A 39 6.72 16.04 6.89
C PRO A 39 6.91 14.66 7.52
N VAL A 40 6.60 13.62 6.79
CA VAL A 40 6.67 12.25 7.26
C VAL A 40 7.48 11.38 6.31
N ALA A 41 7.86 10.21 6.80
CA ALA A 41 8.65 9.24 6.04
C ALA A 41 8.20 7.84 6.43
N ARG A 42 8.58 6.86 5.64
CA ARG A 42 8.32 5.45 5.88
C ARG A 42 6.87 5.17 6.21
N VAL A 43 6.01 5.70 5.34
CA VAL A 43 4.56 5.45 5.44
C VAL A 43 4.33 3.98 5.15
N ARG A 44 3.82 3.25 6.13
CA ARG A 44 3.55 1.83 6.00
C ARG A 44 2.06 1.59 6.14
N LEU A 45 1.53 0.81 5.25
CA LEU A 45 0.09 0.56 5.15
C LEU A 45 -0.21 -0.90 5.38
N ARG A 46 -1.38 -1.18 5.90
CA ARG A 46 -1.87 -2.54 6.08
C ARG A 46 -3.14 -2.69 5.27
N GLY A 47 -3.15 -3.68 4.40
CA GLY A 47 -4.34 -4.03 3.64
C GLY A 47 -4.96 -5.28 4.23
N LYS A 48 -6.28 -5.29 4.37
CA LYS A 48 -7.03 -6.44 4.85
C LYS A 48 -8.11 -6.77 3.85
N ILE A 49 -8.35 -8.05 3.64
CA ILE A 49 -9.45 -8.49 2.79
C ILE A 49 -10.43 -9.29 3.64
N LEU A 50 -11.71 -9.06 3.40
CA LEU A 50 -12.79 -9.61 4.22
C LEU A 50 -13.84 -10.30 3.34
N ASP A 51 -14.54 -11.27 3.92
CA ASP A 51 -15.66 -11.89 3.21
C ASP A 51 -16.94 -11.11 3.48
N GLY A 52 -18.04 -11.55 2.93
CA GLY A 52 -19.32 -10.85 3.06
C GLY A 52 -19.88 -10.82 4.48
N ALA A 53 -19.35 -11.64 5.37
CA ALA A 53 -19.75 -11.63 6.77
C ALA A 53 -18.82 -10.79 7.64
N GLY A 54 -17.81 -10.16 7.04
CA GLY A 54 -16.83 -9.35 7.76
C GLY A 54 -15.68 -10.14 8.34
N LYS A 55 -15.54 -11.40 7.97
CA LYS A 55 -14.43 -12.22 8.46
C LYS A 55 -13.16 -11.89 7.69
N MET A 56 -12.04 -11.73 8.38
CA MET A 56 -10.79 -11.41 7.75
C MET A 56 -10.22 -12.64 7.04
N LEU A 57 -9.95 -12.50 5.75
CA LEU A 57 -9.42 -13.56 4.92
C LEU A 57 -7.92 -13.43 4.69
N GLY A 58 -7.37 -12.25 4.85
CA GLY A 58 -5.94 -12.03 4.68
C GLY A 58 -5.54 -10.63 5.08
N GLU A 59 -4.25 -10.47 5.32
CA GLU A 59 -3.72 -9.20 5.76
C GLU A 59 -2.27 -9.10 5.28
N ILE A 60 -1.87 -7.94 4.79
CA ILE A 60 -0.51 -7.74 4.33
C ILE A 60 -0.11 -6.30 4.56
N GLU A 61 1.18 -6.08 4.80
CA GLU A 61 1.72 -4.74 4.95
C GLU A 61 2.58 -4.37 3.77
N THR A 62 2.59 -3.08 3.43
CA THR A 62 3.41 -2.57 2.35
C THR A 62 3.88 -1.17 2.71
N TYR A 63 4.99 -0.74 2.12
CA TYR A 63 5.45 0.63 2.26
C TYR A 63 5.04 1.41 1.02
N ALA A 64 4.59 2.64 1.21
CA ALA A 64 4.23 3.50 0.10
C ALA A 64 5.46 3.84 -0.75
N GLY A 65 5.24 4.22 -1.98
CA GLY A 65 6.30 4.58 -2.89
C GLY A 65 6.81 3.43 -3.74
N ASN A 66 6.31 2.23 -3.54
CA ASN A 66 6.69 1.08 -4.34
C ASN A 66 5.52 0.74 -5.25
N LEU A 67 5.78 0.74 -6.55
CA LEU A 67 4.76 0.44 -7.55
C LEU A 67 5.28 -0.62 -8.48
N LEU A 68 4.39 -1.43 -9.01
CA LEU A 68 4.74 -2.45 -9.98
C LEU A 68 3.93 -2.21 -11.24
N THR A 69 4.58 -2.33 -12.39
CA THR A 69 3.89 -2.22 -13.67
C THR A 69 3.11 -3.50 -13.95
N ASP A 70 2.22 -3.46 -14.92
CA ASP A 70 1.47 -4.65 -15.33
C ASP A 70 2.42 -5.75 -15.78
N GLU A 71 3.51 -5.39 -16.46
CA GLU A 71 4.50 -6.35 -16.90
C GLU A 71 5.18 -7.01 -15.70
N GLU A 72 5.54 -6.22 -14.70
CA GLU A 72 6.16 -6.77 -13.50
C GLU A 72 5.20 -7.67 -12.73
N LEU A 73 3.95 -7.26 -12.61
CA LEU A 73 2.94 -8.08 -11.95
C LEU A 73 2.74 -9.40 -12.67
N ASN A 74 2.87 -9.39 -13.99
CA ASN A 74 2.72 -10.61 -14.78
C ASN A 74 3.93 -11.54 -14.64
N ARG A 75 5.13 -10.97 -14.52
CA ARG A 75 6.38 -11.71 -14.61
C ARG A 75 6.94 -12.15 -13.25
N LEU A 76 6.76 -11.34 -12.21
CA LEU A 76 7.39 -11.61 -10.92
C LEU A 76 6.66 -12.69 -10.14
N THR A 77 7.41 -13.44 -9.33
CA THR A 77 6.81 -14.40 -8.42
C THR A 77 6.17 -13.66 -7.25
N ASP A 78 5.36 -14.36 -6.47
CA ASP A 78 4.72 -13.75 -5.31
C ASP A 78 5.77 -13.25 -4.31
N LYS A 79 6.87 -13.98 -4.11
CA LYS A 79 7.94 -13.51 -3.22
C LYS A 79 8.59 -12.25 -3.72
N GLU A 80 8.81 -12.15 -5.03
CA GLU A 80 9.42 -10.97 -5.62
C GLU A 80 8.49 -9.77 -5.52
N ILE A 81 7.20 -9.97 -5.74
CA ILE A 81 6.21 -8.90 -5.60
C ILE A 81 6.22 -8.37 -4.17
N LEU A 82 6.18 -9.27 -3.18
CA LEU A 82 6.18 -8.85 -1.79
C LEU A 82 7.45 -8.11 -1.43
N ALA A 83 8.60 -8.59 -1.89
CA ALA A 83 9.87 -7.96 -1.59
C ALA A 83 9.94 -6.54 -2.15
N GLU A 84 9.44 -6.34 -3.38
CA GLU A 84 9.46 -5.01 -3.98
C GLU A 84 8.55 -4.05 -3.23
N LEU A 85 7.39 -4.51 -2.78
CA LEU A 85 6.44 -3.63 -2.13
C LEU A 85 6.81 -3.34 -0.67
N GLN A 86 7.77 -4.04 -0.12
CA GLN A 86 8.18 -3.84 1.27
C GLN A 86 9.46 -3.03 1.41
N ARG A 87 9.88 -2.33 0.38
CA ARG A 87 11.05 -1.46 0.48
C ARG A 87 10.68 -0.19 1.23
N GLN A 88 11.36 0.05 2.33
CA GLN A 88 11.02 1.15 3.23
C GLN A 88 11.20 2.52 2.61
N GLU A 89 12.19 2.67 1.75
CA GLU A 89 12.50 3.97 1.16
C GLU A 89 11.67 4.31 -0.06
N GLY A 90 10.92 3.35 -0.57
CA GLY A 90 10.19 3.54 -1.80
C GLY A 90 11.11 3.51 -3.01
N SER A 91 10.92 2.52 -3.91
CA SER A 91 11.82 2.39 -5.05
C SER A 91 11.40 3.27 -6.22
N ASP A 92 10.12 3.58 -6.34
CA ASP A 92 9.62 4.38 -7.45
C ASP A 92 9.42 5.84 -7.04
N MET A 93 8.91 6.08 -5.86
CA MET A 93 8.79 7.41 -5.29
C MET A 93 9.39 7.39 -3.90
N PRO A 94 10.26 8.34 -3.56
CA PRO A 94 10.91 8.30 -2.25
C PRO A 94 9.91 8.40 -1.11
N ASN A 95 9.95 7.46 -0.20
CA ASN A 95 9.09 7.44 0.98
C ASN A 95 9.83 8.16 2.11
N VAL A 96 10.27 9.37 1.82
CA VAL A 96 11.00 10.22 2.77
C VAL A 96 10.56 11.65 2.56
N ASN A 97 10.56 12.41 3.60
CA ASN A 97 10.28 13.85 3.57
C ASN A 97 9.02 14.18 2.75
N ILE A 98 7.95 13.45 3.01
CA ILE A 98 6.66 13.71 2.36
C ILE A 98 6.05 14.89 3.09
N ARG A 99 5.97 16.02 2.41
CA ARG A 99 5.54 17.27 3.05
C ARG A 99 4.08 17.23 3.44
N SER A 100 3.72 18.07 4.38
CA SER A 100 2.33 18.27 4.75
C SER A 100 1.50 18.57 3.50
N ARG A 101 0.41 17.89 3.34
CA ARG A 101 -0.54 17.99 2.22
C ARG A 101 -0.03 17.34 0.93
N ALA A 102 1.20 16.81 0.90
CA ALA A 102 1.69 16.07 -0.26
C ALA A 102 1.22 14.63 -0.19
N SER A 103 1.32 13.93 -1.30
CA SER A 103 0.88 12.54 -1.38
C SER A 103 1.99 11.66 -1.93
N ILE A 104 1.88 10.36 -1.66
CA ILE A 104 2.78 9.35 -2.18
C ILE A 104 1.93 8.18 -2.65
N PRO A 105 2.18 7.65 -3.84
CA PRO A 105 1.38 6.52 -4.32
C PRO A 105 1.75 5.23 -3.59
N PHE A 106 0.79 4.31 -3.54
CA PHE A 106 1.02 3.02 -2.92
C PHE A 106 0.36 1.93 -3.73
N MET A 107 0.81 0.70 -3.51
CA MET A 107 0.20 -0.47 -4.13
C MET A 107 0.22 -1.62 -3.12
N ILE A 108 -0.90 -2.30 -2.99
CA ILE A 108 -1.03 -3.48 -2.14
C ILE A 108 -1.44 -4.62 -3.06
N VAL A 109 -0.74 -5.75 -2.97
CA VAL A 109 -1.04 -6.90 -3.82
C VAL A 109 -1.26 -8.12 -2.96
N PHE A 110 -2.43 -8.74 -3.12
CA PHE A 110 -2.71 -10.04 -2.52
C PHE A 110 -2.56 -11.10 -3.59
N THR A 111 -1.69 -12.08 -3.35
CA THR A 111 -1.47 -13.15 -4.31
C THR A 111 -2.43 -14.30 -4.01
N ASN A 112 -3.08 -14.81 -5.04
CA ASN A 112 -4.05 -15.90 -4.94
C ASN A 112 -5.09 -15.64 -3.85
N PRO A 113 -5.81 -14.49 -3.94
CA PRO A 113 -6.80 -14.19 -2.90
C PRO A 113 -7.93 -15.21 -2.91
N PRO A 114 -8.53 -15.49 -1.74
CA PRO A 114 -9.69 -16.40 -1.69
C PRO A 114 -10.83 -15.83 -2.52
N LYS A 115 -11.67 -16.73 -3.05
CA LYS A 115 -12.80 -16.28 -3.88
C LYS A 115 -13.87 -15.56 -3.08
N GLU A 116 -13.87 -15.75 -1.77
CA GLU A 116 -14.88 -15.14 -0.90
C GLU A 116 -14.64 -13.69 -0.60
N VAL A 117 -13.57 -13.09 -1.12
CA VAL A 117 -13.28 -11.67 -0.86
C VAL A 117 -14.44 -10.82 -1.34
N ASP A 118 -14.98 -10.01 -0.42
CA ASP A 118 -16.09 -9.11 -0.69
C ASP A 118 -15.69 -7.65 -0.53
N GLU A 119 -14.79 -7.35 0.40
CA GLU A 119 -14.36 -5.98 0.60
C GLU A 119 -12.91 -5.95 1.10
N PHE A 120 -12.32 -4.77 1.06
CA PHE A 120 -10.98 -4.56 1.59
C PHE A 120 -10.96 -3.32 2.47
N ILE A 121 -9.97 -3.28 3.37
CA ILE A 121 -9.75 -2.16 4.26
C ILE A 121 -8.28 -1.78 4.16
N ILE A 122 -7.99 -0.48 4.14
CA ILE A 122 -6.62 0.02 4.16
C ILE A 122 -6.45 0.83 5.43
N GLU A 123 -5.39 0.53 6.17
CA GLU A 123 -5.09 1.23 7.43
C GLU A 123 -3.64 1.70 7.41
N LEU A 124 -3.38 2.76 8.15
CA LEU A 124 -2.01 3.16 8.39
C LEU A 124 -1.43 2.24 9.45
N SER A 125 -0.33 1.56 9.15
CA SER A 125 0.29 0.68 10.13
C SER A 125 1.56 1.28 10.72
N GLY A 126 2.13 2.30 10.11
CA GLY A 126 3.29 2.97 10.66
C GLY A 126 3.65 4.20 9.85
N VAL A 127 4.24 5.17 10.51
CA VAL A 127 4.73 6.37 9.86
C VAL A 127 5.73 7.01 10.82
N GLU A 128 6.77 7.63 10.26
CA GLU A 128 7.76 8.33 11.06
C GLU A 128 7.72 9.80 10.69
N ARG A 129 7.97 10.64 11.67
CA ARG A 129 8.15 12.06 11.37
C ARG A 129 9.49 12.21 10.68
N SER A 130 9.52 12.94 9.59
CA SER A 130 10.75 13.08 8.83
C SER A 130 11.76 13.90 9.64
N ALA A 131 12.99 13.39 9.71
CA ALA A 131 14.04 14.09 10.40
C ALA A 131 14.60 15.22 9.56
N ALA A 132 14.38 15.19 8.29
CA ALA A 132 14.95 16.19 7.43
C ALA A 132 14.12 17.40 7.53
N SER A 133 13.99 18.06 8.33
CA SER A 133 13.25 19.19 8.26
C SER A 133 14.07 20.31 8.23
N ASN A 134 14.17 21.01 8.01
CA ASN A 134 14.85 22.22 8.02
C ASN A 134 14.82 22.84 6.73
#